data_0e6a5dc60a4ffe370ba38bbcca8aab7c
#
_entry.id   0e6a5dc60a4ffe370ba38bbcca8aab7c
#
_cell.length_a   1.000
_cell.length_b   1.000
_cell.length_c   1.000
_cell.angle_alpha   90.00
_cell.angle_beta   90.00
_cell.angle_gamma   90.00
#
_symmetry.space_group_name_H-M   'P 1'
#
loop_
_entity.id
_entity.type
_entity.pdbx_description
1 polymer ?
#
loop_
_entity_poly.entity_id
_entity_poly.type
_entity_poly.pdbx_seq_one_letter_code
_entity_poly.pdbx_strand_id
1 'polypeptide(L)'
;MLPPRPAIIREPQSPADPFVLALGALGWVLGDGPRAERLLALTGLDADALRAGVGDPGQMPAMLAAVLDFLSAYEPDLCAAADHLGVAPGALIAARDALT
;
A
#
# COMPACT_ATOMS: atom_id res chain seq x y z
N MET A 1 34.17 10.50 17.21
CA MET A 1 33.63 10.36 16.88
C MET A 1 32.69 10.06 16.43
N LEU A 2 32.11 9.95 16.06
CA LEU A 2 31.16 9.71 15.58
C LEU A 2 30.23 9.20 15.35
N PRO A 3 29.82 9.34 15.32
CA PRO A 3 28.80 8.90 15.22
C PRO A 3 28.09 8.37 14.50
N PRO A 4 27.85 8.16 14.38
CA PRO A 4 27.07 7.66 13.75
C PRO A 4 26.15 7.49 13.34
N ARG A 5 25.91 7.58 13.22
CA ARG A 5 25.00 7.41 12.80
C ARG A 5 24.22 6.98 12.42
N PRO A 6 24.24 7.07 12.32
CA PRO A 6 23.37 6.71 11.98
C PRO A 6 22.65 6.14 11.88
N ALA A 7 22.59 6.17 12.11
CA ALA A 7 21.86 5.58 12.04
C ALA A 7 21.06 5.37 12.05
N ILE A 8 21.00 5.63 12.09
CA ILE A 8 20.23 5.50 12.06
C ILE A 8 19.51 5.34 11.66
N ILE A 9 19.30 5.53 11.52
CA ILE A 9 18.58 5.47 11.04
C ILE A 9 17.99 4.88 10.58
N ARG A 10 17.73 4.59 10.38
CA ARG A 10 17.04 3.99 9.82
C ARG A 10 16.24 3.32 10.15
N GLU A 11 15.93 3.37 10.49
CA GLU A 11 15.23 2.87 10.75
C GLU A 11 14.45 2.42 10.75
N PRO A 12 14.34 2.35 10.81
CA PRO A 12 13.50 1.80 10.75
C PRO A 12 12.63 1.60 10.54
N GLN A 13 12.57 1.53 10.65
CA GLN A 13 11.82 1.59 10.49
C GLN A 13 10.74 1.64 9.93
N SER A 14 10.45 2.00 10.04
CA SER A 14 9.53 2.60 9.22
C SER A 14 8.99 1.79 8.06
N PRO A 15 9.56 0.68 7.67
CA PRO A 15 8.91 -0.21 6.72
C PRO A 15 7.54 -0.67 7.20
N ALA A 16 7.28 -0.52 8.49
CA ALA A 16 6.01 -0.91 9.07
C ALA A 16 4.95 0.19 9.00
N ASP A 17 5.27 1.38 8.48
CA ASP A 17 4.29 2.45 8.38
C ASP A 17 3.19 2.05 7.39
N PRO A 18 1.94 1.85 7.87
CA PRO A 18 0.87 1.34 7.01
C PRO A 18 0.52 2.28 5.86
N PHE A 19 0.60 3.59 6.06
CA PHE A 19 0.31 4.53 4.99
C PHE A 19 1.34 4.47 3.90
N VAL A 20 2.61 4.38 4.25
CA VAL A 20 3.69 4.30 3.27
C VAL A 20 3.58 3.02 2.45
N LEU A 21 3.35 1.90 3.13
CA LEU A 21 3.20 0.62 2.44
C LEU A 21 1.98 0.63 1.52
N ALA A 22 0.87 1.17 2.00
CA ALA A 22 -0.36 1.17 1.22
C ALA A 22 -0.26 2.09 0.01
N LEU A 23 0.36 3.26 0.16
CA LEU A 23 0.58 4.17 -0.97
C LEU A 23 1.52 3.56 -2.00
N GLY A 24 2.57 2.86 -1.53
CA GLY A 24 3.46 2.15 -2.43
C GLY A 24 2.74 1.04 -3.18
N ALA A 25 1.88 0.30 -2.48
CA ALA A 25 1.09 -0.76 -3.09
C ALA A 25 0.12 -0.20 -4.13
N LEU A 26 -0.53 0.92 -3.84
CA LEU A 26 -1.40 1.58 -4.79
C LEU A 26 -0.64 1.98 -6.04
N GLY A 27 0.54 2.56 -5.88
CA GLY A 27 1.38 2.93 -7.02
C GLY A 27 1.74 1.73 -7.87
N TRP A 28 2.05 0.60 -7.23
CA TRP A 28 2.36 -0.63 -7.95
C TRP A 28 1.15 -1.13 -8.76
N VAL A 29 -0.04 -1.12 -8.15
CA VAL A 29 -1.26 -1.55 -8.84
C VAL A 29 -1.52 -0.64 -10.05
N LEU A 30 -1.43 0.67 -9.87
CA LEU A 30 -1.73 1.62 -10.93
C LEU A 30 -0.67 1.64 -12.02
N GLY A 31 0.48 1.04 -11.79
CA GLY A 31 1.54 0.94 -12.78
C GLY A 31 1.27 -0.07 -13.88
N ASP A 32 0.20 -0.85 -13.78
CA ASP A 32 -0.18 -1.86 -14.77
C ASP A 32 -1.66 -1.68 -15.10
N GLY A 33 -1.97 -1.45 -16.38
CA GLY A 33 -3.34 -1.15 -16.79
C GLY A 33 -4.36 -2.22 -16.39
N PRO A 34 -4.12 -3.51 -16.71
CA PRO A 34 -5.05 -4.57 -16.30
C PRO A 34 -5.25 -4.68 -14.79
N ARG A 35 -4.18 -4.49 -14.00
CA ARG A 35 -4.31 -4.51 -12.54
C ARG A 35 -5.14 -3.34 -12.04
N ALA A 36 -4.90 -2.14 -12.60
CA ALA A 36 -5.65 -0.96 -12.22
C ALA A 36 -7.14 -1.14 -12.54
N GLU A 37 -7.44 -1.69 -13.70
CA GLU A 37 -8.83 -1.95 -14.10
C GLU A 37 -9.51 -2.92 -13.16
N ARG A 38 -8.80 -3.98 -12.72
CA ARG A 38 -9.36 -4.94 -11.77
C ARG A 38 -9.66 -4.29 -10.43
N LEU A 39 -8.74 -3.44 -9.96
CA LEU A 39 -8.94 -2.72 -8.71
C LEU A 39 -10.21 -1.87 -8.77
N LEU A 40 -10.35 -1.09 -9.85
CA LEU A 40 -11.52 -0.23 -9.99
C LEU A 40 -12.81 -1.04 -10.12
N ALA A 41 -12.76 -2.15 -10.87
CA ALA A 41 -13.94 -3.00 -11.05
C ALA A 41 -14.37 -3.64 -9.74
N LEU A 42 -13.42 -4.14 -8.95
CA LEU A 42 -13.73 -4.85 -7.70
C LEU A 42 -14.14 -3.91 -6.57
N THR A 43 -13.65 -2.67 -6.58
CA THR A 43 -14.00 -1.69 -5.55
C THR A 43 -15.23 -0.87 -5.93
N GLY A 44 -15.64 -0.90 -7.20
CA GLY A 44 -16.74 -0.07 -7.68
C GLY A 44 -16.36 1.39 -7.85
N LEU A 45 -15.07 1.71 -7.77
CA LEU A 45 -14.58 3.07 -7.92
C LEU A 45 -14.20 3.36 -9.37
N ASP A 46 -14.26 4.63 -9.76
CA ASP A 46 -13.59 5.08 -10.96
C ASP A 46 -12.30 5.82 -10.55
N ALA A 47 -11.49 6.21 -11.55
CA ALA A 47 -10.20 6.84 -11.28
C ALA A 47 -10.36 8.15 -10.52
N ASP A 48 -11.40 8.91 -10.82
CA ASP A 48 -11.64 10.19 -10.13
C ASP A 48 -12.05 9.98 -8.68
N ALA A 49 -12.90 8.98 -8.41
CA ALA A 49 -13.32 8.65 -7.05
C ALA A 49 -12.14 8.16 -6.23
N LEU A 50 -11.27 7.35 -6.82
CA LEU A 50 -10.07 6.86 -6.14
C LEU A 50 -9.14 8.03 -5.80
N ARG A 51 -8.92 8.91 -6.75
CA ARG A 51 -8.05 10.08 -6.54
C ARG A 51 -8.60 10.99 -5.46
N ALA A 52 -9.91 11.24 -5.49
CA ALA A 52 -10.56 12.08 -4.50
C ALA A 52 -10.48 11.47 -3.11
N GLY A 53 -10.69 10.15 -3.00
CA GLY A 53 -10.64 9.46 -1.71
C GLY A 53 -9.25 9.46 -1.10
N VAL A 54 -8.22 9.24 -1.92
CA VAL A 54 -6.83 9.24 -1.44
C VAL A 54 -6.41 10.65 -1.03
N GLY A 55 -6.95 11.68 -1.69
CA GLY A 55 -6.66 13.07 -1.35
C GLY A 55 -7.43 13.61 -0.16
N ASP A 56 -8.39 12.86 0.36
CA ASP A 56 -9.22 13.27 1.49
C ASP A 56 -8.75 12.56 2.76
N PRO A 57 -8.20 13.30 3.75
CA PRO A 57 -7.68 12.68 4.98
C PRO A 57 -8.72 11.82 5.71
N GLY A 58 -10.01 12.17 5.59
CA GLY A 58 -11.07 11.41 6.23
C GLY A 58 -11.36 10.08 5.53
N GLN A 59 -11.08 9.99 4.22
CA GLN A 59 -11.36 8.78 3.43
C GLN A 59 -10.12 7.97 3.12
N MET A 60 -8.95 8.58 3.20
CA MET A 60 -7.70 7.95 2.78
C MET A 60 -7.44 6.59 3.45
N PRO A 61 -7.61 6.46 4.80
CA PRO A 61 -7.35 5.15 5.42
C PRO A 61 -8.23 4.05 4.85
N ALA A 62 -9.51 4.31 4.64
CA ALA A 62 -10.44 3.32 4.10
C ALA A 62 -10.09 2.98 2.65
N MET A 63 -9.70 3.97 1.85
CA MET A 63 -9.30 3.74 0.46
C MET A 63 -8.05 2.89 0.39
N LEU A 64 -7.05 3.19 1.22
CA LEU A 64 -5.81 2.42 1.24
C LEU A 64 -6.03 1.01 1.76
N ALA A 65 -6.92 0.85 2.75
CA ALA A 65 -7.29 -0.47 3.23
C ALA A 65 -7.95 -1.29 2.12
N ALA A 66 -8.79 -0.66 1.30
CA ALA A 66 -9.43 -1.35 0.17
C ALA A 66 -8.39 -1.81 -0.87
N VAL A 67 -7.35 -1.02 -1.12
CA VAL A 67 -6.27 -1.42 -2.02
C VAL A 67 -5.55 -2.64 -1.49
N LEU A 68 -5.24 -2.64 -0.19
CA LEU A 68 -4.55 -3.77 0.43
C LEU A 68 -5.44 -5.01 0.49
N ASP A 69 -6.75 -4.81 0.69
CA ASP A 69 -7.73 -5.89 0.64
C ASP A 69 -7.76 -6.53 -0.76
N PHE A 70 -7.76 -5.69 -1.78
CA PHE A 70 -7.71 -6.15 -3.16
C PHE A 70 -6.49 -7.05 -3.40
N LEU A 71 -5.31 -6.61 -2.93
CA LEU A 71 -4.09 -7.41 -3.08
C LEU A 71 -4.16 -8.69 -2.27
N SER A 72 -4.71 -8.63 -1.05
CA SER A 72 -4.79 -9.80 -0.18
C SER A 72 -5.70 -10.88 -0.74
N ALA A 73 -6.64 -10.51 -1.59
CA ALA A 73 -7.57 -11.46 -2.19
C ALA A 73 -6.94 -12.27 -3.33
N TYR A 74 -5.76 -11.88 -3.81
CA TYR A 74 -5.08 -12.59 -4.90
C TYR A 74 -3.59 -12.70 -4.58
N GLU A 75 -3.19 -13.84 -4.09
CA GLU A 75 -1.85 -14.06 -3.55
C GLU A 75 -0.71 -13.71 -4.52
N PRO A 76 -0.78 -14.07 -5.81
CA PRO A 76 0.32 -13.69 -6.72
C PRO A 76 0.57 -12.18 -6.78
N ASP A 77 -0.49 -11.37 -6.78
CA ASP A 77 -0.33 -9.91 -6.78
C ASP A 77 0.18 -9.41 -5.44
N LEU A 78 -0.31 -10.00 -4.34
CA LEU A 78 0.16 -9.64 -3.01
C LEU A 78 1.67 -9.88 -2.88
N CYS A 79 2.14 -11.02 -3.32
CA CYS A 79 3.56 -11.36 -3.26
C CYS A 79 4.39 -10.46 -4.17
N ALA A 80 3.90 -10.18 -5.37
CA ALA A 80 4.61 -9.32 -6.31
C ALA A 80 4.71 -7.89 -5.82
N ALA A 81 3.64 -7.37 -5.23
CA ALA A 81 3.65 -6.03 -4.64
C ALA A 81 4.61 -5.95 -3.46
N ALA A 82 4.58 -6.96 -2.60
CA ALA A 82 5.48 -7.01 -1.44
C ALA A 82 6.94 -7.04 -1.90
N ASP A 83 7.24 -7.84 -2.91
CA ASP A 83 8.57 -7.93 -3.51
C ASP A 83 9.02 -6.57 -4.03
N HIS A 84 8.14 -5.88 -4.76
CA HIS A 84 8.42 -4.55 -5.30
C HIS A 84 8.73 -3.57 -4.18
N LEU A 85 8.03 -3.67 -3.06
CA LEU A 85 8.20 -2.76 -1.93
C LEU A 85 9.32 -3.19 -0.98
N GLY A 86 9.91 -4.36 -1.19
CA GLY A 86 10.99 -4.86 -0.35
C GLY A 86 10.53 -5.31 1.03
N VAL A 87 9.30 -5.81 1.15
CA VAL A 87 8.75 -6.28 2.42
C VAL A 87 8.17 -7.68 2.25
N ALA A 88 7.89 -8.35 3.37
CA ALA A 88 7.20 -9.63 3.35
C ALA A 88 5.71 -9.40 3.03
N PRO A 89 5.04 -10.35 2.37
CA PRO A 89 3.60 -10.22 2.10
C PRO A 89 2.76 -9.96 3.36
N GLY A 90 3.15 -10.57 4.49
CA GLY A 90 2.47 -10.34 5.76
C GLY A 90 2.49 -8.89 6.23
N ALA A 91 3.50 -8.12 5.81
CA ALA A 91 3.58 -6.70 6.17
C ALA A 91 2.44 -5.91 5.52
N LEU A 92 2.04 -6.28 4.31
CA LEU A 92 0.90 -5.61 3.64
C LEU A 92 -0.41 -5.96 4.32
N ILE A 93 -0.56 -7.21 4.78
CA ILE A 93 -1.75 -7.63 5.52
C ILE A 93 -1.82 -6.90 6.86
N ALA A 94 -0.70 -6.77 7.55
CA ALA A 94 -0.64 -6.03 8.80
C ALA A 94 -0.98 -4.56 8.60
N ALA A 95 -0.52 -3.96 7.48
CA ALA A 95 -0.85 -2.58 7.15
C ALA A 95 -2.34 -2.42 6.90
N ARG A 96 -2.98 -3.37 6.21
CA ARG A 96 -4.43 -3.35 6.02
C ARG A 96 -5.15 -3.34 7.36
N ASP A 97 -4.74 -4.22 8.27
CA ASP A 97 -5.39 -4.30 9.58
C ASP A 97 -5.20 -3.02 10.38
N ALA A 98 -4.05 -2.36 10.25
CA ALA A 98 -3.79 -1.10 10.93
C ALA A 98 -4.62 0.05 10.38
N LEU A 99 -5.05 -0.02 9.11
CA LEU A 99 -5.84 1.02 8.46
C LEU A 99 -7.35 0.82 8.62
N THR A 100 -7.76 -0.33 9.10
CA THR A 100 -9.17 -0.60 9.40
C THR A 100 -9.41 -0.53 10.88
#